data_71086f82fa6053c429796debe912f4cf
#
_entry.id   71086f82fa6053c429796debe912f4cf
#
_cell.length_a   1.000
_cell.length_b   1.000
_cell.length_c   1.000
_cell.angle_alpha   90.00
_cell.angle_beta   90.00
_cell.angle_gamma   90.00
#
_symmetry.space_group_name_H-M   'P 1'
#
loop_
_entity.id
_entity.type
_entity.pdbx_description
1 polymer ?
#
loop_
_entity_poly.entity_id
_entity_poly.type
_entity_poly.pdbx_seq_one_letter_code
_entity_poly.pdbx_strand_id
1 'polypeptide(L)'
;MSVIVKILSERKRMKHVEYELAFTIIGGEDDGCGFGFPCTKDGTLIHNEYYDCWIENYKICVAHPEKFEPEGVKEISWWYTEPAHARCSCGEEILLQGDTCCPNCGQWYNGFGQALRDPEKWEEAWDDE
;
A
#
# COMPACT_ATOMS: atom_id res chain seq x y z
N MET A 1 30.62 15.97 -6.05
CA MET A 1 30.31 14.75 -6.82
C MET A 1 29.33 13.88 -6.06
N SER A 2 28.26 13.48 -6.72
CA SER A 2 27.24 12.59 -6.08
C SER A 2 27.75 11.16 -6.02
N VAL A 3 27.56 10.52 -4.88
CA VAL A 3 27.81 9.09 -4.72
C VAL A 3 26.48 8.36 -4.98
N ILE A 4 26.54 7.37 -5.85
CA ILE A 4 25.37 6.54 -6.15
C ILE A 4 25.53 5.24 -5.38
N VAL A 5 24.49 4.88 -4.61
CA VAL A 5 24.46 3.61 -3.87
C VAL A 5 24.34 2.44 -4.83
N LYS A 6 24.68 1.25 -4.35
CA LYS A 6 24.46 0.03 -5.11
C LYS A 6 22.97 -0.30 -5.12
N ILE A 7 22.37 -0.33 -6.30
CA ILE A 7 20.96 -0.70 -6.45
C ILE A 7 20.86 -2.22 -6.41
N LEU A 8 20.11 -2.75 -5.45
CA LEU A 8 19.88 -4.19 -5.30
C LEU A 8 18.68 -4.66 -6.12
N SER A 9 17.64 -3.83 -6.19
CA SER A 9 16.50 -4.08 -7.06
C SER A 9 15.92 -2.75 -7.52
N GLU A 10 15.52 -2.70 -8.79
CA GLU A 10 14.99 -1.49 -9.40
C GLU A 10 13.57 -1.17 -8.91
N ARG A 11 13.19 0.10 -9.04
CA ARG A 11 11.81 0.53 -8.83
C ARG A 11 10.89 -0.20 -9.81
N LYS A 12 9.75 -0.71 -9.32
CA LYS A 12 8.81 -1.45 -10.13
C LYS A 12 7.40 -0.90 -9.96
N ARG A 13 6.65 -0.88 -11.05
CA ARG A 13 5.23 -0.62 -10.99
C ARG A 13 4.52 -1.97 -10.87
N MET A 14 3.76 -2.12 -9.79
CA MET A 14 3.10 -3.39 -9.46
C MET A 14 1.59 -3.20 -9.46
N LYS A 15 0.87 -4.25 -9.83
CA LYS A 15 -0.58 -4.28 -9.73
C LYS A 15 -0.97 -5.16 -8.56
N HIS A 16 -1.74 -4.59 -7.63
CA HIS A 16 -2.31 -5.37 -6.54
C HIS A 16 -3.75 -5.75 -6.89
N VAL A 17 -4.09 -7.01 -6.70
CA VAL A 17 -5.43 -7.52 -6.98
C VAL A 17 -5.96 -8.21 -5.73
N GLU A 18 -7.17 -7.82 -5.34
CA GLU A 18 -7.90 -8.44 -4.24
C GLU A 18 -9.30 -8.77 -4.71
N TYR A 19 -9.97 -9.64 -3.96
CA TYR A 19 -11.35 -10.01 -4.24
C TYR A 19 -12.17 -9.83 -2.98
N GLU A 20 -13.45 -9.46 -3.15
CA GLU A 20 -14.37 -9.36 -2.04
C GLU A 20 -15.73 -9.93 -2.41
N LEU A 21 -16.41 -10.54 -1.43
CA LEU A 21 -17.82 -10.88 -1.53
C LEU A 21 -18.59 -9.63 -1.18
N ALA A 22 -19.35 -9.13 -2.15
CA ALA A 22 -20.03 -7.85 -2.03
C ALA A 22 -21.52 -8.04 -1.77
N PHE A 23 -22.09 -7.15 -0.97
CA PHE A 23 -23.52 -7.07 -0.69
C PHE A 23 -23.97 -5.62 -0.80
N THR A 24 -25.18 -5.40 -1.30
CA THR A 24 -25.77 -4.07 -1.41
C THR A 24 -26.92 -3.95 -0.43
N ILE A 25 -26.98 -2.86 0.31
CA ILE A 25 -28.03 -2.58 1.28
C ILE A 25 -29.29 -2.17 0.51
N ILE A 26 -30.41 -2.81 0.85
CA ILE A 26 -31.72 -2.55 0.24
C ILE A 26 -32.58 -1.74 1.20
N GLY A 27 -32.97 -0.55 0.78
CA GLY A 27 -33.88 0.31 1.54
C GLY A 27 -33.22 1.06 2.70
N GLY A 28 -33.95 2.00 3.28
CA GLY A 28 -33.47 2.83 4.39
C GLY A 28 -32.54 3.94 3.94
N GLU A 29 -31.88 4.56 4.91
CA GLU A 29 -30.96 5.67 4.66
C GLU A 29 -29.71 5.24 3.89
N ASP A 30 -29.31 3.98 4.07
CA ASP A 30 -28.11 3.44 3.45
C ASP A 30 -28.38 2.66 2.16
N ASP A 31 -29.55 2.81 1.57
CA ASP A 31 -29.91 2.13 0.33
C ASP A 31 -28.86 2.38 -0.76
N GLY A 32 -28.38 1.31 -1.37
CA GLY A 32 -27.34 1.39 -2.41
C GLY A 32 -25.92 1.32 -1.89
N CYS A 33 -25.70 1.51 -0.59
CA CYS A 33 -24.39 1.31 0.02
C CYS A 33 -24.07 -0.17 0.06
N GLY A 34 -22.79 -0.51 0.22
CA GLY A 34 -22.37 -1.89 0.16
C GLY A 34 -21.45 -2.31 1.29
N PHE A 35 -21.39 -3.62 1.46
CA PHE A 35 -20.36 -4.27 2.28
C PHE A 35 -19.51 -5.14 1.37
N GLY A 36 -18.20 -5.18 1.66
CA GLY A 36 -17.29 -6.08 0.98
C GLY A 36 -16.50 -6.88 2.02
N PHE A 37 -16.42 -8.19 1.83
CA PHE A 37 -15.71 -9.08 2.75
C PHE A 37 -14.58 -9.78 2.01
N PRO A 38 -13.35 -9.79 2.56
CA PRO A 38 -12.20 -10.35 1.86
C PRO A 38 -12.42 -11.82 1.50
N CYS A 39 -12.16 -12.16 0.26
CA CYS A 39 -12.30 -13.53 -0.22
C CYS A 39 -11.26 -13.83 -1.30
N THR A 40 -11.18 -15.12 -1.67
CA THR A 40 -10.41 -15.58 -2.81
C THR A 40 -11.21 -15.37 -4.08
N LYS A 41 -10.59 -15.60 -5.24
CA LYS A 41 -11.25 -15.46 -6.54
C LYS A 41 -12.49 -16.36 -6.66
N ASP A 42 -12.49 -17.50 -5.99
CA ASP A 42 -13.62 -18.46 -6.01
C ASP A 42 -14.68 -18.18 -4.93
N GLY A 43 -14.50 -17.12 -4.13
CA GLY A 43 -15.47 -16.71 -3.12
C GLY A 43 -15.24 -17.29 -1.73
N THR A 44 -14.13 -17.97 -1.48
CA THR A 44 -13.81 -18.47 -0.15
C THR A 44 -13.34 -17.34 0.74
N LEU A 45 -14.00 -17.13 1.89
CA LEU A 45 -13.62 -16.07 2.82
C LEU A 45 -12.20 -16.23 3.33
N ILE A 46 -11.48 -15.12 3.42
CA ILE A 46 -10.10 -15.10 3.93
C ILE A 46 -10.13 -14.79 5.41
N HIS A 47 -9.54 -15.68 6.21
CA HIS A 47 -9.40 -15.47 7.65
C HIS A 47 -8.13 -14.65 7.92
N ASN A 48 -8.26 -13.33 7.94
CA ASN A 48 -7.15 -12.42 8.21
C ASN A 48 -7.20 -11.91 9.66
N GLU A 49 -6.29 -11.00 10.02
CA GLU A 49 -6.21 -10.43 11.37
C GLU A 49 -7.47 -9.66 11.78
N TYR A 50 -8.28 -9.21 10.81
CA TYR A 50 -9.51 -8.46 11.06
C TYR A 50 -10.76 -9.32 11.01
N TYR A 51 -10.60 -10.64 10.88
CA TYR A 51 -11.73 -11.58 10.75
C TYR A 51 -12.78 -11.38 11.83
N ASP A 52 -12.38 -11.29 13.08
CA ASP A 52 -13.31 -11.12 14.20
C ASP A 52 -14.07 -9.79 14.16
N CYS A 53 -13.53 -8.80 13.45
CA CYS A 53 -14.16 -7.48 13.32
C CYS A 53 -15.30 -7.50 12.30
N TRP A 54 -15.19 -8.30 11.22
CA TRP A 54 -16.16 -8.25 10.13
C TRP A 54 -17.05 -9.48 10.00
N ILE A 55 -16.70 -10.61 10.63
CA ILE A 55 -17.43 -11.87 10.42
C ILE A 55 -18.89 -11.79 10.86
N GLU A 56 -19.20 -11.06 11.91
CA GLU A 56 -20.58 -10.90 12.38
C GLU A 56 -21.43 -10.14 11.35
N ASN A 57 -20.87 -9.12 10.72
CA ASN A 57 -21.53 -8.39 9.65
C ASN A 57 -21.80 -9.28 8.44
N TYR A 58 -20.85 -10.15 8.11
CA TYR A 58 -21.02 -11.13 7.03
C TYR A 58 -22.19 -12.09 7.33
N LYS A 59 -22.24 -12.60 8.56
CA LYS A 59 -23.32 -13.50 8.99
C LYS A 59 -24.69 -12.81 8.90
N ILE A 60 -24.75 -11.53 9.27
CA ILE A 60 -25.99 -10.73 9.17
C ILE A 60 -26.40 -10.58 7.71
N CYS A 61 -25.47 -10.26 6.82
CA CYS A 61 -25.76 -10.12 5.39
C CYS A 61 -26.32 -11.41 4.79
N VAL A 62 -25.74 -12.56 5.14
CA VAL A 62 -26.18 -13.86 4.64
C VAL A 62 -27.56 -14.23 5.22
N ALA A 63 -27.79 -13.91 6.49
CA ALA A 63 -29.05 -14.25 7.18
C ALA A 63 -30.23 -13.43 6.73
N HIS A 64 -30.01 -12.25 6.14
CA HIS A 64 -31.06 -11.31 5.78
C HIS A 64 -31.00 -10.90 4.29
N PRO A 65 -31.27 -11.82 3.36
CA PRO A 65 -31.21 -11.50 1.93
C PRO A 65 -32.24 -10.46 1.50
N GLU A 66 -33.28 -10.24 2.30
CA GLU A 66 -34.27 -9.20 2.04
C GLU A 66 -33.75 -7.78 2.30
N LYS A 67 -32.64 -7.69 3.05
CA LYS A 67 -31.99 -6.40 3.39
C LYS A 67 -30.66 -6.21 2.70
N PHE A 68 -30.00 -7.29 2.32
CA PHE A 68 -28.67 -7.27 1.74
C PHE A 68 -28.64 -8.14 0.50
N GLU A 69 -28.56 -7.50 -0.66
CA GLU A 69 -28.51 -8.22 -1.93
C GLU A 69 -27.08 -8.68 -2.22
N PRO A 70 -26.86 -10.01 -2.39
CA PRO A 70 -25.52 -10.50 -2.75
C PRO A 70 -25.16 -10.11 -4.18
N GLU A 71 -23.98 -9.54 -4.35
CA GLU A 71 -23.46 -9.11 -5.65
C GLU A 71 -22.39 -10.04 -6.19
N GLY A 72 -22.05 -11.09 -5.43
CA GLY A 72 -21.02 -12.03 -5.80
C GLY A 72 -19.61 -11.54 -5.53
N VAL A 73 -18.64 -12.16 -6.18
CA VAL A 73 -17.22 -11.82 -6.02
C VAL A 73 -16.88 -10.65 -6.94
N LYS A 74 -16.30 -9.60 -6.37
CA LYS A 74 -15.83 -8.45 -7.13
C LYS A 74 -14.32 -8.37 -7.05
N GLU A 75 -13.69 -8.06 -8.17
CA GLU A 75 -12.27 -7.83 -8.25
C GLU A 75 -11.98 -6.36 -7.94
N ILE A 76 -11.05 -6.12 -7.03
CA ILE A 76 -10.56 -4.79 -6.70
C ILE A 76 -9.08 -4.77 -7.03
N SER A 77 -8.65 -3.79 -7.82
CA SER A 77 -7.26 -3.70 -8.19
C SER A 77 -6.79 -2.25 -8.21
N TRP A 78 -5.51 -2.07 -7.91
CA TRP A 78 -4.86 -0.76 -8.05
C TRP A 78 -3.38 -0.95 -8.37
N TRP A 79 -2.81 0.09 -8.93
CA TRP A 79 -1.39 0.12 -9.22
C TRP A 79 -0.64 0.87 -8.12
N TYR A 80 0.53 0.38 -7.79
CA TYR A 80 1.42 1.03 -6.84
C TYR A 80 2.85 0.88 -7.33
N THR A 81 3.73 1.72 -6.80
CA THR A 81 5.15 1.65 -7.13
C THR A 81 5.90 1.02 -5.97
N GLU A 82 6.56 -0.09 -6.23
CA GLU A 82 7.48 -0.69 -5.27
C GLU A 82 8.80 0.04 -5.37
N PRO A 83 9.29 0.65 -4.26
CA PRO A 83 10.52 1.42 -4.30
C PRO A 83 11.72 0.54 -4.58
N ALA A 84 12.77 1.14 -5.14
CA ALA A 84 14.04 0.44 -5.33
C ALA A 84 14.67 0.10 -3.98
N HIS A 85 15.30 -1.04 -3.90
CA HIS A 85 16.14 -1.43 -2.77
C HIS A 85 17.57 -1.10 -3.10
N ALA A 86 18.31 -0.54 -2.15
CA ALA A 86 19.69 -0.15 -2.36
C ALA A 86 20.50 -0.46 -1.12
N ARG A 87 21.81 -0.47 -1.29
CA ARG A 87 22.75 -0.63 -0.18
C ARG A 87 23.53 0.66 0.01
N CYS A 88 23.38 1.23 1.21
CA CYS A 88 24.15 2.41 1.60
C CYS A 88 25.65 2.11 1.61
N SER A 89 26.46 3.13 1.45
CA SER A 89 27.91 2.99 1.51
C SER A 89 28.41 2.39 2.83
N CYS A 90 27.61 2.49 3.90
CA CYS A 90 27.94 1.88 5.18
C CYS A 90 27.58 0.39 5.27
N GLY A 91 26.90 -0.16 4.24
CA GLY A 91 26.49 -1.57 4.18
C GLY A 91 25.04 -1.85 4.53
N GLU A 92 24.32 -0.88 5.06
CA GLU A 92 22.92 -1.03 5.42
C GLU A 92 22.01 -1.04 4.19
N GLU A 93 20.99 -1.89 4.18
CA GLU A 93 19.98 -1.89 3.11
C GLU A 93 18.94 -0.83 3.39
N ILE A 94 18.56 -0.09 2.36
CA ILE A 94 17.57 1.00 2.44
C ILE A 94 16.57 0.90 1.30
N LEU A 95 15.38 1.46 1.53
CA LEU A 95 14.36 1.62 0.49
C LEU A 95 14.41 3.06 -0.01
N LEU A 96 14.48 3.22 -1.33
CA LEU A 96 14.55 4.55 -1.94
C LEU A 96 13.15 5.10 -2.23
N GLN A 97 12.52 5.68 -1.21
CA GLN A 97 11.16 6.25 -1.28
C GLN A 97 11.25 7.78 -1.26
N GLY A 98 11.75 8.37 -2.35
CA GLY A 98 12.04 9.79 -2.36
C GLY A 98 13.32 10.06 -1.58
N ASP A 99 13.35 11.15 -0.84
CA ASP A 99 14.52 11.47 -0.02
C ASP A 99 14.55 10.56 1.21
N THR A 100 15.57 9.73 1.30
CA THR A 100 15.67 8.70 2.33
C THR A 100 16.97 8.83 3.11
N CYS A 101 16.86 8.76 4.43
CA CYS A 101 18.00 8.77 5.33
C CYS A 101 18.35 7.34 5.73
N CYS A 102 19.64 6.96 5.61
CA CYS A 102 20.09 5.67 6.12
C CYS A 102 20.00 5.66 7.65
N PRO A 103 19.27 4.71 8.26
CA PRO A 103 19.11 4.69 9.72
C PRO A 103 20.41 4.35 10.47
N ASN A 104 21.38 3.78 9.78
CA ASN A 104 22.63 3.38 10.40
C ASN A 104 23.67 4.51 10.42
N CYS A 105 23.88 5.21 9.31
CA CYS A 105 24.93 6.23 9.21
C CYS A 105 24.43 7.65 9.03
N GLY A 106 23.12 7.84 8.79
CA GLY A 106 22.53 9.17 8.63
C GLY A 106 22.72 9.81 7.26
N GLN A 107 23.33 9.12 6.30
CA GLN A 107 23.49 9.64 4.95
C GLN A 107 22.15 9.72 4.24
N TRP A 108 21.88 10.85 3.58
CA TRP A 108 20.65 11.05 2.81
C TRP A 108 20.87 10.72 1.34
N TYR A 109 19.85 10.16 0.71
CA TYR A 109 19.83 9.81 -0.71
C TYR A 109 18.51 10.23 -1.34
N ASN A 110 18.53 10.59 -2.64
CA ASN A 110 17.30 10.81 -3.39
C ASN A 110 16.73 9.47 -3.89
N GLY A 111 15.58 9.52 -4.58
CA GLY A 111 14.91 8.32 -5.09
C GLY A 111 15.69 7.54 -6.14
N PHE A 112 16.78 8.10 -6.68
CA PHE A 112 17.64 7.47 -7.65
C PHE A 112 18.93 6.93 -7.01
N GLY A 113 19.06 7.04 -5.69
CA GLY A 113 20.24 6.53 -4.97
C GLY A 113 21.44 7.47 -4.94
N GLN A 114 21.25 8.72 -5.32
CA GLN A 114 22.33 9.72 -5.26
C GLN A 114 22.41 10.30 -3.86
N ALA A 115 23.63 10.39 -3.33
CA ALA A 115 23.84 10.98 -2.02
C ALA A 115 23.49 12.47 -2.00
N LEU A 116 22.80 12.89 -0.96
CA LEU A 116 22.39 14.28 -0.77
C LEU A 116 23.15 14.90 0.39
N ARG A 117 23.21 16.24 0.39
CA ARG A 117 23.71 16.97 1.53
C ARG A 117 22.77 16.80 2.72
N ASP A 118 23.29 17.10 3.90
CA ASP A 118 22.47 17.18 5.09
C ASP A 118 21.27 18.12 4.83
N PRO A 119 20.06 17.78 5.22
CA PRO A 119 18.87 18.62 5.00
C PRO A 119 19.01 20.05 5.53
N GLU A 120 19.78 20.24 6.59
CA GLU A 120 20.03 21.57 7.14
C GLU A 120 20.73 22.51 6.14
N LYS A 121 21.38 21.94 5.14
CA LYS A 121 22.13 22.68 4.13
C LYS A 121 21.40 22.83 2.80
N TRP A 122 20.21 22.26 2.68
CA TRP A 122 19.46 22.32 1.41
C TRP A 122 19.03 23.73 1.06
N GLU A 123 18.66 24.54 2.04
CA GLU A 123 18.27 25.94 1.82
C GLU A 123 19.43 26.79 1.34
N GLU A 124 20.66 26.50 1.75
CA GLU A 124 21.84 27.21 1.32
C GLU A 124 22.05 27.12 -0.19
N ALA A 125 21.67 26.01 -0.79
CA ALA A 125 21.77 25.82 -2.24
C ALA A 125 20.82 26.72 -3.02
N TRP A 126 19.70 27.13 -2.41
CA TRP A 126 18.73 28.02 -3.03
C TRP A 126 19.13 29.49 -2.90
N ASP A 127 19.87 29.80 -1.85
CA ASP A 127 20.29 31.19 -1.57
C ASP A 127 21.44 31.66 -2.49
N ASP A 128 22.07 30.74 -3.18
CA ASP A 128 23.19 31.03 -4.09
C ASP A 128 22.73 31.67 -5.41
N GLU A 129 21.46 31.87 -5.58
CA GLU A 129 20.93 32.58 -6.75
C GLU A 129 21.06 34.11 -6.60
#